data_55310144458846b506282dca6c92b1e1
#
_entry.id   55310144458846b506282dca6c92b1e1
#
_cell.length_a   1.000
_cell.length_b   1.000
_cell.length_c   1.000
_cell.angle_alpha   90.00
_cell.angle_beta   90.00
_cell.angle_gamma   90.00
#
_symmetry.space_group_name_H-M   'P 1'
#
loop_
_entity.id
_entity.type
_entity.pdbx_description
1 polymer ?
#
loop_
_entity_poly.entity_id
_entity_poly.type
_entity_poly.pdbx_seq_one_letter_code
_entity_poly.pdbx_strand_id
1 'polypeptide(L)'
;IRAPGHLNALEAATLPCAAVTAWAALLTRGRLIPGEHVLVQGTGGVAVFAVQFAKAMGATVTVISSSDEKLAKIRELGADYTVNYREHPQWSDRVNELSDGENIDLAIELGGAVTLAQTLQCLRVGGRISVIGVLSGNEAQLMISDILRKWVSLNGITVSHREDFRAMNRFMAAHGIK
;
A
#
# COMPACT_ATOMS: atom_id res chain seq x y z
N ILE A 1 12.75 21.47 4.91
CA ILE A 1 11.75 21.51 3.80
C ILE A 1 10.49 22.15 4.34
N ARG A 2 9.83 23.02 3.57
CA ARG A 2 8.55 23.62 3.98
C ARG A 2 7.44 22.57 3.83
N ALA A 3 6.60 22.42 4.85
CA ALA A 3 5.39 21.61 4.77
C ALA A 3 4.34 22.25 3.85
N PRO A 4 3.38 21.47 3.32
CA PRO A 4 2.22 22.02 2.61
C PRO A 4 1.44 23.02 3.47
N GLY A 5 1.05 24.16 2.87
CA GLY A 5 0.47 25.29 3.63
C GLY A 5 -0.93 25.04 4.21
N HIS A 6 -1.61 23.98 3.78
CA HIS A 6 -2.93 23.59 4.29
C HIS A 6 -2.86 22.67 5.52
N LEU A 7 -1.64 22.22 5.91
CA LEU A 7 -1.44 21.36 7.08
C LEU A 7 -1.07 22.19 8.30
N ASN A 8 -1.59 21.82 9.46
CA ASN A 8 -1.11 22.30 10.74
C ASN A 8 0.18 21.57 11.17
N ALA A 9 0.79 22.00 12.26
CA ALA A 9 2.07 21.42 12.73
C ALA A 9 1.97 19.93 13.13
N LEU A 10 0.84 19.50 13.70
CA LEU A 10 0.62 18.10 14.08
C LEU A 10 0.45 17.22 12.83
N GLU A 11 -0.32 17.65 11.87
CA GLU A 11 -0.47 16.97 10.58
C GLU A 11 0.88 16.88 9.86
N ALA A 12 1.63 17.97 9.79
CA ALA A 12 2.94 18.00 9.14
C ALA A 12 3.98 17.09 9.81
N ALA A 13 3.87 16.86 11.12
CA ALA A 13 4.77 15.97 11.86
C ALA A 13 4.66 14.48 11.46
N THR A 14 3.56 14.07 10.84
CA THR A 14 3.35 12.68 10.36
C THR A 14 4.07 12.39 9.04
N LEU A 15 4.46 13.42 8.29
CA LEU A 15 4.98 13.29 6.92
C LEU A 15 6.37 12.66 6.81
N PRO A 16 7.37 12.97 7.70
CA PRO A 16 8.76 12.58 7.50
C PRO A 16 9.04 11.07 7.51
N CYS A 17 8.12 10.28 8.05
CA CYS A 17 8.25 8.83 8.06
C CYS A 17 7.11 8.17 7.27
N ALA A 18 5.88 8.21 7.78
CA ALA A 18 4.77 7.44 7.23
C ALA A 18 4.39 7.87 5.80
N ALA A 19 4.21 9.17 5.57
CA ALA A 19 3.79 9.67 4.26
C ALA A 19 4.87 9.48 3.19
N VAL A 20 6.13 9.82 3.49
CA VAL A 20 7.20 9.66 2.50
C VAL A 20 7.53 8.20 2.21
N THR A 21 7.32 7.29 3.18
CA THR A 21 7.40 5.85 2.95
C THR A 21 6.31 5.38 1.98
N ALA A 22 5.05 5.79 2.20
CA ALA A 22 3.95 5.49 1.30
C ALA A 22 4.19 6.05 -0.10
N TRP A 23 4.71 7.27 -0.20
CA TRP A 23 5.11 7.88 -1.47
C TRP A 23 6.16 7.05 -2.21
N ALA A 24 7.24 6.69 -1.54
CA ALA A 24 8.30 5.87 -2.14
C ALA A 24 7.80 4.50 -2.57
N ALA A 25 6.96 3.87 -1.74
CA ALA A 25 6.40 2.55 -2.00
C ALA A 25 5.46 2.53 -3.21
N LEU A 26 4.69 3.58 -3.40
CA LEU A 26 3.77 3.70 -4.53
C LEU A 26 4.47 4.21 -5.80
N LEU A 27 5.20 5.31 -5.71
CA LEU A 27 5.64 6.05 -6.89
C LEU A 27 7.11 5.79 -7.23
N THR A 28 8.04 6.02 -6.30
CA THR A 28 9.47 5.95 -6.61
C THR A 28 9.93 4.53 -6.92
N ARG A 29 9.48 3.55 -6.14
CA ARG A 29 9.84 2.14 -6.29
C ARG A 29 8.70 1.30 -6.87
N GLY A 30 7.46 1.58 -6.44
CA GLY A 30 6.28 0.89 -6.93
C GLY A 30 5.92 1.24 -8.37
N ARG A 31 6.29 2.43 -8.85
CA ARG A 31 6.00 2.92 -10.21
C ARG A 31 4.52 2.81 -10.57
N LEU A 32 3.67 3.18 -9.61
CA LEU A 32 2.23 3.20 -9.80
C LEU A 32 1.85 4.07 -10.99
N ILE A 33 1.00 3.55 -11.83
CA ILE A 33 0.37 4.28 -12.93
C ILE A 33 -1.15 4.34 -12.75
N PRO A 34 -1.83 5.38 -13.27
CA PRO A 34 -3.28 5.49 -13.19
C PRO A 34 -4.00 4.25 -13.77
N GLY A 35 -5.06 3.80 -13.09
CA GLY A 35 -5.83 2.63 -13.47
C GLY A 35 -5.34 1.31 -12.89
N GLU A 36 -4.17 1.25 -12.27
CA GLU A 36 -3.69 0.05 -11.59
C GLU A 36 -4.47 -0.25 -10.30
N HIS A 37 -4.47 -1.51 -9.88
CA HIS A 37 -5.06 -1.98 -8.64
C HIS A 37 -3.99 -2.16 -7.55
N VAL A 38 -4.16 -1.44 -6.43
CA VAL A 38 -3.22 -1.45 -5.30
C VAL A 38 -3.82 -2.21 -4.12
N LEU A 39 -3.07 -3.17 -3.58
CA LEU A 39 -3.36 -3.80 -2.30
C LEU A 39 -2.58 -3.09 -1.19
N VAL A 40 -3.27 -2.65 -0.16
CA VAL A 40 -2.66 -2.00 1.02
C VAL A 40 -2.95 -2.84 2.26
N GLN A 41 -1.92 -3.17 3.04
CA GLN A 41 -2.08 -3.94 4.28
C GLN A 41 -2.17 -3.03 5.49
N GLY A 42 -3.17 -3.33 6.34
CA GLY A 42 -3.39 -2.61 7.58
C GLY A 42 -4.02 -1.23 7.41
N THR A 43 -4.11 -0.49 8.51
CA THR A 43 -4.77 0.81 8.64
C THR A 43 -3.95 1.77 9.50
N GLY A 44 -2.64 1.56 9.55
CA GLY A 44 -1.67 2.46 10.20
C GLY A 44 -1.28 3.64 9.32
N GLY A 45 -0.37 4.48 9.80
CA GLY A 45 0.02 5.73 9.13
C GLY A 45 0.46 5.56 7.67
N VAL A 46 1.32 4.57 7.37
CA VAL A 46 1.74 4.29 5.98
C VAL A 46 0.55 3.89 5.12
N ALA A 47 -0.33 3.02 5.64
CA ALA A 47 -1.51 2.56 4.91
C ALA A 47 -2.49 3.70 4.59
N VAL A 48 -2.76 4.58 5.56
CA VAL A 48 -3.63 5.75 5.39
C VAL A 48 -3.13 6.67 4.29
N PHE A 49 -1.84 6.98 4.28
CA PHE A 49 -1.25 7.79 3.20
C PHE A 49 -1.22 7.04 1.86
N ALA A 50 -0.94 5.72 1.89
CA ALA A 50 -0.92 4.92 0.66
C ALA A 50 -2.30 4.92 -0.03
N VAL A 51 -3.39 4.76 0.72
CA VAL A 51 -4.75 4.85 0.18
C VAL A 51 -5.00 6.21 -0.46
N GLN A 52 -4.74 7.31 0.26
CA GLN A 52 -4.98 8.65 -0.24
C GLN A 52 -4.15 8.96 -1.51
N PHE A 53 -2.87 8.60 -1.50
CA PHE A 53 -2.01 8.82 -2.67
C PHE A 53 -2.43 7.96 -3.87
N ALA A 54 -2.72 6.67 -3.65
CA ALA A 54 -3.16 5.78 -4.73
C ALA A 54 -4.48 6.26 -5.34
N LYS A 55 -5.45 6.67 -4.52
CA LYS A 55 -6.73 7.22 -5.00
C LYS A 55 -6.52 8.52 -5.77
N ALA A 56 -5.70 9.44 -5.28
CA ALA A 56 -5.39 10.68 -6.00
C ALA A 56 -4.64 10.44 -7.32
N MET A 57 -3.97 9.30 -7.47
CA MET A 57 -3.35 8.84 -8.72
C MET A 57 -4.31 8.10 -9.65
N GLY A 58 -5.58 7.91 -9.25
CA GLY A 58 -6.58 7.21 -10.08
C GLY A 58 -6.48 5.69 -10.03
N ALA A 59 -5.90 5.12 -8.98
CA ALA A 59 -5.85 3.68 -8.76
C ALA A 59 -7.14 3.14 -8.13
N THR A 60 -7.42 1.86 -8.34
CA THR A 60 -8.32 1.07 -7.51
C THR A 60 -7.57 0.59 -6.27
N VAL A 61 -8.18 0.65 -5.09
CA VAL A 61 -7.51 0.31 -3.84
C VAL A 61 -8.29 -0.71 -3.04
N THR A 62 -7.66 -1.85 -2.76
CA THR A 62 -8.12 -2.85 -1.79
C THR A 62 -7.30 -2.73 -0.50
N VAL A 63 -7.97 -2.73 0.66
CA VAL A 63 -7.31 -2.69 1.97
C VAL A 63 -7.66 -3.92 2.79
N ILE A 64 -6.67 -4.56 3.39
CA ILE A 64 -6.88 -5.65 4.34
C ILE A 64 -6.54 -5.20 5.77
N SER A 65 -7.36 -5.57 6.74
CA SER A 65 -7.15 -5.27 8.17
C SER A 65 -7.86 -6.30 9.05
N SER A 66 -7.61 -6.24 10.36
CA SER A 66 -8.25 -7.11 11.37
C SER A 66 -9.46 -6.47 12.07
N SER A 67 -9.88 -5.29 11.66
CA SER A 67 -10.91 -4.48 12.36
C SER A 67 -11.84 -3.81 11.38
N ASP A 68 -13.14 -4.15 11.45
CA ASP A 68 -14.17 -3.56 10.59
C ASP A 68 -14.36 -2.07 10.86
N GLU A 69 -14.24 -1.63 12.12
CA GLU A 69 -14.28 -0.22 12.47
C GLU A 69 -13.21 0.58 11.73
N LYS A 70 -11.96 0.04 11.68
CA LYS A 70 -10.84 0.68 10.96
C LYS A 70 -11.02 0.59 9.44
N LEU A 71 -11.59 -0.52 8.95
CA LEU A 71 -11.92 -0.68 7.54
C LEU A 71 -13.02 0.29 7.09
N ALA A 72 -14.00 0.58 7.94
CA ALA A 72 -15.00 1.60 7.66
C ALA A 72 -14.36 2.99 7.48
N LYS A 73 -13.46 3.38 8.39
CA LYS A 73 -12.73 4.65 8.30
C LYS A 73 -11.85 4.75 7.03
N ILE A 74 -11.23 3.63 6.63
CA ILE A 74 -10.39 3.63 5.42
C ILE A 74 -11.20 3.72 4.13
N ARG A 75 -12.45 3.23 4.13
CA ARG A 75 -13.40 3.43 3.02
C ARG A 75 -13.76 4.91 2.86
N GLU A 76 -13.94 5.64 3.96
CA GLU A 76 -14.17 7.09 3.92
C GLU A 76 -13.01 7.85 3.28
N LEU A 77 -11.78 7.30 3.35
CA LEU A 77 -10.60 7.84 2.68
C LEU A 77 -10.47 7.42 1.21
N GLY A 78 -11.43 6.62 0.71
CA GLY A 78 -11.53 6.28 -0.71
C GLY A 78 -11.13 4.85 -1.07
N ALA A 79 -10.88 3.95 -0.12
CA ALA A 79 -10.66 2.54 -0.45
C ALA A 79 -11.90 1.93 -1.13
N ASP A 80 -11.71 1.32 -2.30
CA ASP A 80 -12.80 0.74 -3.09
C ASP A 80 -13.27 -0.60 -2.49
N TYR A 81 -12.33 -1.42 -2.04
CA TYR A 81 -12.61 -2.71 -1.43
C TYR A 81 -11.89 -2.87 -0.09
N THR A 82 -12.50 -3.64 0.80
CA THR A 82 -11.90 -3.93 2.11
C THR A 82 -12.13 -5.40 2.48
N VAL A 83 -11.15 -6.03 3.09
CA VAL A 83 -11.22 -7.41 3.56
C VAL A 83 -10.76 -7.50 5.01
N ASN A 84 -11.59 -8.07 5.88
CA ASN A 84 -11.22 -8.42 7.24
C ASN A 84 -10.55 -9.80 7.24
N TYR A 85 -9.22 -9.84 7.42
CA TYR A 85 -8.47 -11.09 7.39
C TYR A 85 -8.71 -11.99 8.61
N ARG A 86 -9.37 -11.53 9.67
CA ARG A 86 -9.83 -12.40 10.77
C ARG A 86 -11.03 -13.22 10.37
N GLU A 87 -11.93 -12.64 9.56
CA GLU A 87 -13.11 -13.33 9.02
C GLU A 87 -12.75 -14.19 7.81
N HIS A 88 -11.74 -13.75 7.06
CA HIS A 88 -11.22 -14.43 5.87
C HIS A 88 -9.74 -14.78 6.05
N PRO A 89 -9.37 -15.87 6.75
CA PRO A 89 -7.96 -16.22 6.96
C PRO A 89 -7.18 -16.45 5.66
N GLN A 90 -7.83 -16.96 4.61
CA GLN A 90 -7.33 -17.01 3.24
C GLN A 90 -7.78 -15.75 2.48
N TRP A 91 -7.32 -14.60 2.98
CA TRP A 91 -7.76 -13.31 2.46
C TRP A 91 -7.34 -13.05 1.00
N SER A 92 -6.32 -13.77 0.52
CA SER A 92 -5.91 -13.72 -0.89
C SER A 92 -7.02 -14.15 -1.84
N ASP A 93 -7.79 -15.18 -1.49
CA ASP A 93 -8.90 -15.67 -2.32
C ASP A 93 -9.98 -14.58 -2.41
N ARG A 94 -10.28 -13.94 -1.27
CA ARG A 94 -11.27 -12.87 -1.23
C ARG A 94 -10.82 -11.62 -2.00
N VAL A 95 -9.53 -11.28 -1.95
CA VAL A 95 -8.96 -10.18 -2.76
C VAL A 95 -9.08 -10.50 -4.25
N ASN A 96 -8.76 -11.73 -4.66
CA ASN A 96 -8.88 -12.16 -6.06
C ASN A 96 -10.33 -12.15 -6.56
N GLU A 97 -11.30 -12.54 -5.74
CA GLU A 97 -12.73 -12.43 -6.07
C GLU A 97 -13.15 -10.98 -6.30
N LEU A 98 -12.71 -10.05 -5.42
CA LEU A 98 -13.06 -8.63 -5.50
C LEU A 98 -12.42 -7.91 -6.70
N SER A 99 -11.36 -8.44 -7.25
CA SER A 99 -10.67 -7.91 -8.42
C SER A 99 -11.18 -8.48 -9.76
N ASP A 100 -12.27 -9.27 -9.75
CA ASP A 100 -12.84 -9.93 -10.94
C ASP A 100 -11.79 -10.69 -11.77
N GLY A 101 -10.74 -11.21 -11.11
CA GLY A 101 -9.63 -11.94 -11.73
C GLY A 101 -8.56 -11.06 -12.40
N GLU A 102 -8.68 -9.73 -12.38
CA GLU A 102 -7.64 -8.83 -12.89
C GLU A 102 -6.40 -8.81 -11.99
N ASN A 103 -6.56 -9.25 -10.72
CA ASN A 103 -5.50 -9.32 -9.72
C ASN A 103 -4.84 -7.98 -9.38
N ILE A 104 -3.88 -8.00 -8.48
CA ILE A 104 -3.22 -6.81 -7.93
C ILE A 104 -1.96 -6.46 -8.74
N ASP A 105 -1.83 -5.20 -9.14
CA ASP A 105 -0.65 -4.65 -9.80
C ASP A 105 0.49 -4.38 -8.82
N LEU A 106 0.16 -3.75 -7.69
CA LEU A 106 1.12 -3.31 -6.69
C LEU A 106 0.61 -3.58 -5.28
N ALA A 107 1.39 -4.29 -4.47
CA ALA A 107 1.10 -4.50 -3.07
C ALA A 107 2.01 -3.67 -2.17
N ILE A 108 1.42 -3.00 -1.17
CA ILE A 108 2.10 -2.31 -0.09
C ILE A 108 2.14 -3.26 1.11
N GLU A 109 3.27 -3.98 1.23
CA GLU A 109 3.47 -5.07 2.18
C GLU A 109 3.99 -4.55 3.52
N LEU A 110 3.12 -4.55 4.52
CA LEU A 110 3.41 -4.07 5.87
C LEU A 110 3.46 -5.18 6.92
N GLY A 111 2.91 -6.35 6.60
CA GLY A 111 2.82 -7.47 7.53
C GLY A 111 4.12 -8.26 7.67
N GLY A 112 4.76 -8.62 6.58
CA GLY A 112 5.99 -9.42 6.57
C GLY A 112 5.74 -10.92 6.51
N ALA A 113 6.32 -11.69 7.43
CA ALA A 113 6.43 -13.15 7.36
C ALA A 113 5.11 -13.90 7.08
N VAL A 114 4.02 -13.51 7.74
CA VAL A 114 2.72 -14.22 7.66
C VAL A 114 1.91 -13.81 6.43
N THR A 115 2.12 -12.59 5.91
CA THR A 115 1.29 -12.04 4.84
C THR A 115 1.89 -12.19 3.45
N LEU A 116 3.21 -12.22 3.33
CA LEU A 116 3.92 -12.14 2.05
C LEU A 116 3.55 -13.26 1.07
N ALA A 117 3.33 -14.48 1.56
CA ALA A 117 2.93 -15.62 0.72
C ALA A 117 1.55 -15.40 0.08
N GLN A 118 0.57 -14.94 0.86
CA GLN A 118 -0.75 -14.60 0.34
C GLN A 118 -0.73 -13.36 -0.57
N THR A 119 0.14 -12.38 -0.27
CA THR A 119 0.36 -11.22 -1.14
C THR A 119 0.81 -11.66 -2.54
N LEU A 120 1.75 -12.61 -2.63
CA LEU A 120 2.17 -13.20 -3.92
C LEU A 120 1.00 -13.84 -4.69
N GLN A 121 0.06 -14.48 -3.98
CA GLN A 121 -1.10 -15.11 -4.62
C GLN A 121 -2.05 -14.09 -5.25
N CYS A 122 -2.16 -12.89 -4.68
CA CYS A 122 -3.02 -11.82 -5.21
C CYS A 122 -2.45 -11.12 -6.45
N LEU A 123 -1.14 -11.18 -6.69
CA LEU A 123 -0.51 -10.43 -7.76
C LEU A 123 -0.83 -11.00 -9.15
N ARG A 124 -1.01 -10.12 -10.12
CA ARG A 124 -0.98 -10.48 -11.54
C ARG A 124 0.43 -10.81 -12.03
N VAL A 125 0.54 -11.31 -13.25
CA VAL A 125 1.84 -11.45 -13.92
C VAL A 125 2.46 -10.06 -14.13
N GLY A 126 3.73 -9.89 -13.75
CA GLY A 126 4.43 -8.61 -13.75
C GLY A 126 4.10 -7.71 -12.54
N GLY A 127 3.37 -8.24 -11.56
CA GLY A 127 3.03 -7.52 -10.34
C GLY A 127 4.25 -7.15 -9.48
N ARG A 128 4.08 -6.17 -8.60
CA ARG A 128 5.14 -5.60 -7.77
C ARG A 128 4.75 -5.61 -6.29
N ILE A 129 5.73 -5.85 -5.42
CA ILE A 129 5.56 -5.74 -3.96
C ILE A 129 6.54 -4.70 -3.44
N SER A 130 6.05 -3.69 -2.76
CA SER A 130 6.83 -2.78 -1.93
C SER A 130 6.87 -3.33 -0.51
N VAL A 131 7.97 -3.97 -0.15
CA VAL A 131 8.20 -4.61 1.16
C VAL A 131 8.68 -3.56 2.15
N ILE A 132 7.88 -3.27 3.17
CA ILE A 132 8.14 -2.20 4.14
C ILE A 132 8.19 -2.75 5.57
N GLY A 133 7.14 -3.49 5.94
CA GLY A 133 6.93 -3.92 7.32
C GLY A 133 7.33 -5.36 7.60
N VAL A 134 7.65 -5.61 8.85
CA VAL A 134 7.99 -6.93 9.38
C VAL A 134 7.19 -7.21 10.67
N LEU A 135 5.95 -6.71 10.73
CA LEU A 135 5.11 -6.75 11.94
C LEU A 135 4.81 -8.16 12.43
N SER A 136 4.74 -9.12 11.51
CA SER A 136 4.49 -10.54 11.81
C SER A 136 5.76 -11.41 11.80
N GLY A 137 6.93 -10.80 11.67
CA GLY A 137 8.23 -11.45 11.59
C GLY A 137 9.00 -11.06 10.32
N ASN A 138 10.31 -11.31 10.35
CA ASN A 138 11.26 -10.92 9.28
C ASN A 138 11.74 -12.10 8.43
N GLU A 139 11.28 -13.32 8.72
CA GLU A 139 11.63 -14.53 7.98
C GLU A 139 10.37 -15.15 7.38
N ALA A 140 10.32 -15.31 6.06
CA ALA A 140 9.19 -15.89 5.34
C ALA A 140 9.65 -17.05 4.45
N GLN A 141 8.85 -18.11 4.40
CA GLN A 141 9.01 -19.18 3.39
C GLN A 141 8.12 -18.87 2.20
N LEU A 142 8.72 -18.82 1.02
CA LEU A 142 8.04 -18.51 -0.22
C LEU A 142 8.26 -19.61 -1.26
N MET A 143 7.26 -19.85 -2.07
CA MET A 143 7.38 -20.67 -3.28
C MET A 143 8.10 -19.84 -4.36
N ILE A 144 9.36 -20.16 -4.61
CA ILE A 144 10.15 -19.46 -5.64
C ILE A 144 9.49 -19.55 -7.02
N SER A 145 8.80 -20.65 -7.30
CA SER A 145 8.04 -20.82 -8.54
C SER A 145 6.95 -19.77 -8.76
N ASP A 146 6.37 -19.22 -7.69
CA ASP A 146 5.33 -18.18 -7.81
C ASP A 146 5.94 -16.85 -8.25
N ILE A 147 7.13 -16.53 -7.72
CA ILE A 147 7.91 -15.36 -8.16
C ILE A 147 8.29 -15.49 -9.64
N LEU A 148 8.78 -16.67 -10.04
CA LEU A 148 9.20 -16.93 -11.43
C LEU A 148 8.02 -16.88 -12.41
N ARG A 149 6.93 -17.60 -12.11
CA ARG A 149 5.77 -17.71 -13.01
C ARG A 149 5.05 -16.38 -13.20
N LYS A 150 5.00 -15.57 -12.15
CA LYS A 150 4.33 -14.27 -12.17
C LYS A 150 5.28 -13.10 -12.47
N TRP A 151 6.58 -13.33 -12.67
CA TRP A 151 7.58 -12.28 -12.92
C TRP A 151 7.53 -11.15 -11.88
N VAL A 152 7.39 -11.52 -10.62
CA VAL A 152 7.18 -10.56 -9.53
C VAL A 152 8.46 -9.79 -9.23
N SER A 153 8.31 -8.49 -9.01
CA SER A 153 9.36 -7.63 -8.48
C SER A 153 9.12 -7.34 -6.99
N LEU A 154 10.11 -7.63 -6.14
CA LEU A 154 10.10 -7.27 -4.72
C LEU A 154 11.05 -6.09 -4.49
N ASN A 155 10.52 -4.99 -3.97
CA ASN A 155 11.26 -3.76 -3.71
C ASN A 155 11.28 -3.47 -2.21
N GLY A 156 12.45 -3.51 -1.59
CA GLY A 156 12.62 -3.10 -0.19
C GLY A 156 12.49 -1.58 -0.04
N ILE A 157 11.69 -1.16 0.94
CA ILE A 157 11.44 0.25 1.25
C ILE A 157 11.69 0.47 2.75
N THR A 158 12.53 1.42 3.11
CA THR A 158 12.69 1.83 4.51
C THR A 158 11.98 3.17 4.78
N VAL A 159 12.39 4.20 4.12
CA VAL A 159 11.77 5.54 4.15
C VAL A 159 11.96 6.11 2.75
N SER A 160 12.37 7.36 2.61
CA SER A 160 12.89 7.89 1.35
C SER A 160 13.72 9.15 1.57
N HIS A 161 14.18 9.75 0.49
CA HIS A 161 15.11 10.86 0.49
C HIS A 161 14.38 12.21 0.31
N ARG A 162 15.17 13.27 0.43
CA ARG A 162 14.71 14.66 0.41
C ARG A 162 13.91 15.04 -0.85
N GLU A 163 14.30 14.54 -2.01
CA GLU A 163 13.63 14.89 -3.27
C GLU A 163 12.24 14.26 -3.37
N ASP A 164 12.09 13.00 -2.91
CA ASP A 164 10.78 12.37 -2.78
C ASP A 164 9.88 13.14 -1.82
N PHE A 165 10.42 13.58 -0.68
CA PHE A 165 9.67 14.39 0.28
C PHE A 165 9.19 15.71 -0.33
N ARG A 166 10.00 16.35 -1.17
CA ARG A 166 9.61 17.57 -1.89
C ARG A 166 8.53 17.31 -2.94
N ALA A 167 8.67 16.23 -3.71
CA ALA A 167 7.68 15.82 -4.72
C ALA A 167 6.35 15.49 -4.06
N MET A 168 6.37 14.69 -3.00
CA MET A 168 5.21 14.37 -2.17
C MET A 168 4.49 15.61 -1.64
N ASN A 169 5.24 16.57 -1.06
CA ASN A 169 4.64 17.80 -0.54
C ASN A 169 3.93 18.61 -1.61
N ARG A 170 4.49 18.68 -2.84
CA ARG A 170 3.81 19.34 -3.97
C ARG A 170 2.53 18.61 -4.35
N PHE A 171 2.58 17.29 -4.41
CA PHE A 171 1.42 16.45 -4.72
C PHE A 171 0.31 16.60 -3.67
N MET A 172 0.66 16.53 -2.38
CA MET A 172 -0.28 16.75 -1.28
C MET A 172 -0.94 18.12 -1.34
N ALA A 173 -0.15 19.17 -1.63
CA ALA A 173 -0.69 20.52 -1.77
C ALA A 173 -1.66 20.66 -2.95
N ALA A 174 -1.38 19.98 -4.08
CA ALA A 174 -2.23 20.02 -5.26
C ALA A 174 -3.57 19.25 -5.07
N HIS A 175 -3.56 18.20 -4.24
CA HIS A 175 -4.72 17.33 -4.02
C HIS A 175 -5.40 17.53 -2.66
N GLY A 176 -4.93 18.44 -1.81
CA GLY A 176 -5.49 18.70 -0.49
C GLY A 176 -5.39 17.53 0.50
N ILE A 177 -4.40 16.65 0.32
CA ILE A 177 -4.24 15.44 1.15
C ILE A 177 -3.73 15.81 2.54
N LYS A 178 -4.35 15.19 3.56
CA LYS A 178 -4.01 15.36 4.98
C LYS A 178 -3.63 14.06 5.65
#